data_3212a16090e37cfe9da288827b473b64
#
_entry.id   3212a16090e37cfe9da288827b473b64
#
_cell.length_a   1.000
_cell.length_b   1.000
_cell.length_c   1.000
_cell.angle_alpha   90.00
_cell.angle_beta   90.00
_cell.angle_gamma   90.00
#
_symmetry.space_group_name_H-M   'P 1'
#
loop_
_entity.id
_entity.type
_entity.pdbx_description
1 polymer ?
#
loop_
_entity_poly.entity_id
_entity_poly.type
_entity_poly.pdbx_seq_one_letter_code
_entity_poly.pdbx_strand_id
1 'polypeptide(L)'
;KAVIVAQFLSAFGDNALLFATLALLKAQFYPEWSQPILQMVFVGAYILFAPFVGQVADSFAKGRVMMFANGLKLLGAASICFGINPFLGYTLVGVGAAAYSPAKYGILGELTTGSKLVKANGLMEASTIAAILLGSVAGGVLADWHVLVALAACALAYGGAVVANIYI
;
A
#
# COMPACT_ATOMS: atom_id res chain seq x y z
N LYS A 1 14.11 -0.05 12.54
CA LYS A 1 14.53 -0.20 11.14
C LYS A 1 13.49 -0.97 10.33
N ALA A 2 13.01 -2.12 10.79
CA ALA A 2 12.00 -2.94 10.10
C ALA A 2 10.73 -2.13 9.75
N VAL A 3 10.22 -1.30 10.65
CA VAL A 3 9.05 -0.44 10.42
C VAL A 3 9.25 0.50 9.22
N ILE A 4 10.46 1.11 9.09
CA ILE A 4 10.76 2.01 7.98
C ILE A 4 10.83 1.24 6.65
N VAL A 5 11.42 0.05 6.65
CA VAL A 5 11.49 -0.81 5.45
C VAL A 5 10.09 -1.27 5.05
N ALA A 6 9.28 -1.74 6.00
CA ALA A 6 7.89 -2.14 5.74
C ALA A 6 7.07 -0.97 5.18
N GLN A 7 7.24 0.23 5.75
CA GLN A 7 6.57 1.44 5.27
C GLN A 7 7.01 1.80 3.85
N PHE A 8 8.32 1.80 3.59
CA PHE A 8 8.82 2.11 2.24
C PHE A 8 8.24 1.16 1.20
N LEU A 9 8.33 -0.15 1.43
CA LEU A 9 7.84 -1.16 0.49
C LEU A 9 6.32 -1.09 0.31
N SER A 10 5.57 -0.87 1.39
CA SER A 10 4.12 -0.72 1.33
C SER A 10 3.70 0.51 0.53
N ALA A 11 4.29 1.67 0.81
CA ALA A 11 3.99 2.92 0.11
C ALA A 11 4.50 2.90 -1.35
N PHE A 12 5.65 2.27 -1.61
CA PHE A 12 6.14 2.03 -2.96
C PHE A 12 5.14 1.19 -3.77
N GLY A 13 4.67 0.08 -3.19
CA GLY A 13 3.66 -0.77 -3.80
C GLY A 13 2.37 -0.02 -4.10
N ASP A 14 1.86 0.80 -3.18
CA ASP A 14 0.63 1.58 -3.35
C ASP A 14 0.73 2.51 -4.58
N ASN A 15 1.85 3.20 -4.74
CA ASN A 15 2.05 4.15 -5.83
C ASN A 15 2.39 3.46 -7.15
N ALA A 16 3.24 2.44 -7.12
CA ALA A 16 3.54 1.66 -8.32
C ALA A 16 2.30 0.92 -8.85
N LEU A 17 1.47 0.39 -7.96
CA LEU A 17 0.25 -0.32 -8.34
C LEU A 17 -0.78 0.60 -9.00
N LEU A 18 -0.89 1.86 -8.57
CA LEU A 18 -1.76 2.83 -9.23
C LEU A 18 -1.42 2.93 -10.72
N PHE A 19 -0.17 3.19 -11.05
CA PHE A 19 0.26 3.35 -12.45
C PHE A 19 0.18 2.04 -13.23
N ALA A 20 0.55 0.92 -12.61
CA ALA A 20 0.44 -0.40 -13.24
C ALA A 20 -1.02 -0.76 -13.55
N THR A 21 -1.95 -0.46 -12.64
CA THR A 21 -3.37 -0.75 -12.85
C THR A 21 -4.01 0.20 -13.86
N LEU A 22 -3.62 1.48 -13.86
CA LEU A 22 -4.05 2.43 -14.90
C LEU A 22 -3.59 1.97 -16.29
N ALA A 23 -2.36 1.49 -16.42
CA ALA A 23 -1.86 0.92 -17.66
C ALA A 23 -2.62 -0.37 -18.07
N LEU A 24 -2.99 -1.20 -17.10
CA LEU A 24 -3.81 -2.38 -17.33
C LEU A 24 -5.18 -2.01 -17.89
N LEU A 25 -5.86 -1.02 -17.30
CA LEU A 25 -7.15 -0.54 -17.80
C LEU A 25 -7.05 -0.06 -19.25
N LYS A 26 -5.98 0.66 -19.57
CA LYS A 26 -5.70 1.10 -20.93
C LYS A 26 -5.48 -0.07 -21.90
N ALA A 27 -4.66 -1.05 -21.48
CA ALA A 27 -4.36 -2.23 -22.28
C ALA A 27 -5.60 -3.12 -22.51
N GLN A 28 -6.56 -3.11 -21.62
CA GLN A 28 -7.83 -3.84 -21.72
C GLN A 28 -8.96 -3.01 -22.34
N PHE A 29 -8.66 -1.85 -22.92
CA PHE A 29 -9.62 -0.98 -23.60
C PHE A 29 -10.78 -0.50 -22.73
N TYR A 30 -10.55 -0.32 -21.42
CA TYR A 30 -11.53 0.30 -20.54
C TYR A 30 -11.75 1.77 -20.95
N PRO A 31 -12.97 2.31 -20.82
CA PRO A 31 -13.26 3.72 -21.09
C PRO A 31 -12.41 4.64 -20.20
N GLU A 32 -12.09 5.85 -20.68
CA GLU A 32 -11.26 6.80 -19.93
C GLU A 32 -11.83 7.19 -18.56
N TRP A 33 -13.16 7.22 -18.42
CA TRP A 33 -13.82 7.48 -17.14
C TRP A 33 -13.58 6.38 -16.10
N SER A 34 -13.09 5.22 -16.47
CA SER A 34 -12.72 4.16 -15.52
C SER A 34 -11.50 4.49 -14.66
N GLN A 35 -10.62 5.34 -15.14
CA GLN A 35 -9.40 5.74 -14.42
C GLN A 35 -9.71 6.51 -13.12
N PRO A 36 -10.52 7.59 -13.13
CA PRO A 36 -10.93 8.23 -11.88
C PRO A 36 -11.76 7.32 -10.98
N ILE A 37 -12.59 6.42 -11.53
CA ILE A 37 -13.35 5.46 -10.73
C ILE A 37 -12.41 4.51 -9.99
N LEU A 38 -11.31 4.06 -10.61
CA LEU A 38 -10.32 3.24 -9.92
C LEU A 38 -9.79 3.93 -8.65
N GLN A 39 -9.47 5.22 -8.75
CA GLN A 39 -9.03 5.99 -7.58
C GLN A 39 -10.17 6.21 -6.57
N MET A 40 -11.38 6.42 -7.04
CA MET A 40 -12.56 6.58 -6.17
C MET A 40 -12.86 5.33 -5.35
N VAL A 41 -12.72 4.13 -5.90
CA VAL A 41 -12.95 2.89 -5.14
C VAL A 41 -11.89 2.68 -4.07
N PHE A 42 -10.65 3.08 -4.31
CA PHE A 42 -9.58 3.06 -3.31
C PHE A 42 -9.87 4.05 -2.17
N VAL A 43 -10.11 5.31 -2.51
CA VAL A 43 -10.38 6.37 -1.52
C VAL A 43 -11.70 6.10 -0.80
N GLY A 44 -12.72 5.62 -1.51
CA GLY A 44 -14.01 5.24 -0.93
C GLY A 44 -13.86 4.11 0.10
N ALA A 45 -13.11 3.08 -0.23
CA ALA A 45 -12.78 2.00 0.71
C ALA A 45 -12.02 2.54 1.93
N TYR A 46 -11.03 3.40 1.70
CA TYR A 46 -10.26 4.03 2.77
C TYR A 46 -11.17 4.81 3.74
N ILE A 47 -12.03 5.68 3.22
CA ILE A 47 -12.94 6.51 4.03
C ILE A 47 -13.97 5.63 4.77
N LEU A 48 -14.56 4.66 4.07
CA LEU A 48 -15.59 3.79 4.63
C LEU A 48 -15.08 2.94 5.80
N PHE A 49 -13.85 2.42 5.68
CA PHE A 49 -13.27 1.56 6.69
C PHE A 49 -12.47 2.30 7.78
N ALA A 50 -12.10 3.57 7.55
CA ALA A 50 -11.31 4.33 8.51
C ALA A 50 -11.86 4.33 9.96
N PRO A 51 -13.18 4.50 10.22
CA PRO A 51 -13.71 4.49 11.58
C PRO A 51 -13.57 3.14 12.29
N PHE A 52 -13.60 2.04 11.53
CA PHE A 52 -13.54 0.68 12.08
C PHE A 52 -12.10 0.21 12.31
N VAL A 53 -11.20 0.56 11.40
CA VAL A 53 -9.81 0.09 11.48
C VAL A 53 -9.03 0.73 12.62
N GLY A 54 -9.40 1.92 13.09
CA GLY A 54 -8.83 2.54 14.28
C GLY A 54 -9.03 1.68 15.52
N GLN A 55 -10.25 1.21 15.74
CA GLN A 55 -10.59 0.31 16.86
C GLN A 55 -9.83 -1.03 16.76
N VAL A 56 -9.71 -1.57 15.55
CA VAL A 56 -8.94 -2.81 15.31
C VAL A 56 -7.45 -2.58 15.61
N ALA A 57 -6.89 -1.46 15.14
CA ALA A 57 -5.49 -1.12 15.39
C ALA A 57 -5.17 -0.94 16.88
N ASP A 58 -6.13 -0.46 17.66
CA ASP A 58 -5.97 -0.30 19.12
C ASP A 58 -6.19 -1.62 19.90
N SER A 59 -6.94 -2.56 19.32
CA SER A 59 -7.26 -3.84 19.96
C SER A 59 -6.19 -4.91 19.77
N PHE A 60 -5.33 -4.78 18.77
CA PHE A 60 -4.31 -5.77 18.43
C PHE A 60 -2.90 -5.15 18.42
N ALA A 61 -1.89 -6.02 18.55
CA ALA A 61 -0.51 -5.59 18.39
C ALA A 61 -0.30 -4.94 17.01
N LYS A 62 0.17 -3.69 16.99
CA LYS A 62 0.24 -2.84 15.79
C LYS A 62 1.07 -3.45 14.67
N GLY A 63 2.15 -4.17 14.99
CA GLY A 63 2.93 -4.92 14.01
C GLY A 63 2.11 -6.00 13.30
N ARG A 64 1.21 -6.69 14.01
CA ARG A 64 0.30 -7.68 13.41
C ARG A 64 -0.75 -7.02 12.51
N VAL A 65 -1.28 -5.89 12.92
CA VAL A 65 -2.21 -5.11 12.08
C VAL A 65 -1.54 -4.66 10.79
N MET A 66 -0.30 -4.15 10.88
CA MET A 66 0.50 -3.77 9.70
C MET A 66 0.77 -4.96 8.78
N MET A 67 1.11 -6.13 9.35
CA MET A 67 1.34 -7.35 8.59
C MET A 67 0.07 -7.81 7.86
N PHE A 68 -1.06 -7.84 8.56
CA PHE A 68 -2.36 -8.19 7.98
C PHE A 68 -2.79 -7.21 6.88
N ALA A 69 -2.61 -5.91 7.11
CA ALA A 69 -2.90 -4.86 6.15
C ALA A 69 -2.07 -5.01 4.85
N ASN A 70 -0.76 -5.27 4.98
CA ASN A 70 0.08 -5.55 3.82
C ASN A 70 -0.27 -6.89 3.14
N GLY A 71 -0.73 -7.88 3.90
CA GLY A 71 -1.28 -9.13 3.37
C GLY A 71 -2.53 -8.89 2.50
N LEU A 72 -3.45 -8.03 2.94
CA LEU A 72 -4.61 -7.62 2.14
C LEU A 72 -4.20 -6.90 0.84
N LYS A 73 -3.21 -6.01 0.92
CA LYS A 73 -2.67 -5.33 -0.26
C LYS A 73 -2.01 -6.31 -1.23
N LEU A 74 -1.26 -7.27 -0.71
CA LEU A 74 -0.66 -8.35 -1.49
C LEU A 74 -1.74 -9.16 -2.22
N LEU A 75 -2.80 -9.57 -1.51
CA LEU A 75 -3.93 -10.28 -2.11
C LEU A 75 -4.63 -9.46 -3.19
N GLY A 76 -4.83 -8.16 -2.96
CA GLY A 76 -5.38 -7.24 -3.94
C GLY A 76 -4.53 -7.15 -5.20
N ALA A 77 -3.23 -6.93 -5.07
CA ALA A 77 -2.29 -6.86 -6.19
C ALA A 77 -2.20 -8.21 -6.93
N ALA A 78 -2.11 -9.31 -6.21
CA ALA A 78 -2.08 -10.65 -6.79
C ALA A 78 -3.37 -10.97 -7.56
N SER A 79 -4.54 -10.59 -7.04
CA SER A 79 -5.81 -10.79 -7.74
C SER A 79 -5.86 -10.07 -9.08
N ILE A 80 -5.31 -8.86 -9.17
CA ILE A 80 -5.20 -8.12 -10.42
C ILE A 80 -4.22 -8.84 -11.38
N CYS A 81 -3.10 -9.35 -10.89
CA CYS A 81 -2.15 -10.14 -11.69
C CYS A 81 -2.81 -11.38 -12.30
N PHE A 82 -3.69 -12.05 -11.58
CA PHE A 82 -4.41 -13.25 -12.04
C PHE A 82 -5.65 -12.97 -12.89
N GLY A 83 -5.85 -11.71 -13.29
CA GLY A 83 -6.95 -11.34 -14.19
C GLY A 83 -8.31 -11.17 -13.52
N ILE A 84 -8.36 -11.08 -12.19
CA ILE A 84 -9.57 -10.71 -11.46
C ILE A 84 -9.84 -9.21 -11.69
N ASN A 85 -11.11 -8.81 -11.58
CA ASN A 85 -11.53 -7.44 -11.81
C ASN A 85 -10.62 -6.43 -11.08
N PRO A 86 -9.96 -5.50 -11.80
CA PRO A 86 -8.99 -4.58 -11.21
C PRO A 86 -9.59 -3.64 -10.17
N PHE A 87 -10.88 -3.28 -10.29
CA PHE A 87 -11.57 -2.44 -9.31
C PHE A 87 -11.74 -3.15 -7.97
N LEU A 88 -12.06 -4.45 -7.96
CA LEU A 88 -12.18 -5.25 -6.75
C LEU A 88 -10.81 -5.42 -6.08
N GLY A 89 -9.78 -5.75 -6.85
CA GLY A 89 -8.41 -5.89 -6.33
C GLY A 89 -7.89 -4.58 -5.75
N TYR A 90 -8.13 -3.47 -6.42
CA TYR A 90 -7.70 -2.15 -5.97
C TYR A 90 -8.49 -1.63 -4.76
N THR A 91 -9.77 -1.98 -4.65
CA THR A 91 -10.58 -1.75 -3.44
C THR A 91 -9.98 -2.47 -2.24
N LEU A 92 -9.57 -3.72 -2.41
CA LEU A 92 -8.93 -4.51 -1.35
C LEU A 92 -7.61 -3.88 -0.87
N VAL A 93 -6.83 -3.32 -1.79
CA VAL A 93 -5.63 -2.54 -1.46
C VAL A 93 -6.00 -1.29 -0.65
N GLY A 94 -7.08 -0.60 -1.00
CA GLY A 94 -7.61 0.54 -0.26
C GLY A 94 -8.01 0.20 1.18
N VAL A 95 -8.67 -0.94 1.39
CA VAL A 95 -8.97 -1.46 2.74
C VAL A 95 -7.69 -1.73 3.53
N GLY A 96 -6.71 -2.36 2.91
CA GLY A 96 -5.40 -2.59 3.52
C GLY A 96 -4.69 -1.28 3.89
N ALA A 97 -4.74 -0.27 3.01
CA ALA A 97 -4.17 1.05 3.28
C ALA A 97 -4.84 1.74 4.47
N ALA A 98 -6.18 1.65 4.57
CA ALA A 98 -6.94 2.16 5.70
C ALA A 98 -6.52 1.52 7.04
N ALA A 99 -6.35 0.19 7.06
CA ALA A 99 -5.93 -0.55 8.24
C ALA A 99 -4.47 -0.27 8.63
N TYR A 100 -3.61 -0.07 7.64
CA TYR A 100 -2.19 0.18 7.85
C TYR A 100 -1.91 1.54 8.51
N SER A 101 -2.66 2.56 8.14
CA SER A 101 -2.38 3.96 8.51
C SER A 101 -2.36 4.21 10.03
N PRO A 102 -3.40 3.86 10.82
CA PRO A 102 -3.37 4.08 12.26
C PRO A 102 -2.31 3.23 12.97
N ALA A 103 -2.08 2.00 12.52
CA ALA A 103 -1.08 1.11 13.10
C ALA A 103 0.35 1.64 12.88
N LYS A 104 0.64 2.20 11.70
CA LYS A 104 1.92 2.81 11.35
C LYS A 104 2.32 3.93 12.31
N TYR A 105 1.42 4.86 12.57
CA TYR A 105 1.68 5.98 13.47
C TYR A 105 1.68 5.55 14.95
N GLY A 106 0.78 4.65 15.31
CA GLY A 106 0.70 4.13 16.68
C GLY A 106 1.95 3.39 17.12
N ILE A 107 2.54 2.58 16.24
CA ILE A 107 3.74 1.79 16.61
C ILE A 107 4.96 2.66 16.87
N LEU A 108 5.09 3.82 16.24
CA LEU A 108 6.20 4.73 16.51
C LEU A 108 6.15 5.27 17.94
N GLY A 109 4.93 5.59 18.44
CA GLY A 109 4.73 6.02 19.81
C GLY A 109 5.03 4.92 20.85
N GLU A 110 4.87 3.66 20.48
CA GLU A 110 5.23 2.51 21.35
C GLU A 110 6.74 2.24 21.36
N LEU A 111 7.42 2.44 20.23
CA LEU A 111 8.84 2.13 20.08
C LEU A 111 9.77 3.25 20.54
N THR A 112 9.29 4.51 20.57
CA THR A 112 10.14 5.67 20.90
C THR A 112 9.33 6.78 21.56
N THR A 113 10.03 7.64 22.34
CA THR A 113 9.43 8.77 23.05
C THR A 113 10.27 10.04 22.88
N GLY A 114 9.66 11.21 23.17
CA GLY A 114 10.34 12.49 23.18
C GLY A 114 11.01 12.85 21.83
N SER A 115 12.23 13.35 21.88
CA SER A 115 12.97 13.81 20.68
C SER A 115 13.25 12.69 19.67
N LYS A 116 13.35 11.44 20.13
CA LYS A 116 13.52 10.27 19.26
C LYS A 116 12.27 9.98 18.46
N LEU A 117 11.08 10.23 19.01
CA LEU A 117 9.81 10.10 18.31
C LEU A 117 9.68 11.09 17.15
N VAL A 118 10.09 12.34 17.38
CA VAL A 118 10.09 13.38 16.32
C VAL A 118 11.00 12.95 15.16
N LYS A 119 12.21 12.47 15.48
CA LYS A 119 13.16 11.96 14.47
C LYS A 119 12.61 10.73 13.73
N ALA A 120 11.96 9.81 14.44
CA ALA A 120 11.38 8.60 13.86
C ALA A 120 10.22 8.96 12.91
N ASN A 121 9.34 9.91 13.28
CA ASN A 121 8.29 10.42 12.41
C ASN A 121 8.87 11.09 11.16
N GLY A 122 9.87 11.95 11.32
CA GLY A 122 10.55 12.58 10.18
C GLY A 122 11.14 11.56 9.21
N LEU A 123 11.79 10.52 9.72
CA LEU A 123 12.34 9.44 8.90
C LEU A 123 11.24 8.61 8.22
N MET A 124 10.11 8.40 8.91
CA MET A 124 8.94 7.72 8.36
C MET A 124 8.37 8.50 7.18
N GLU A 125 8.17 9.81 7.35
CA GLU A 125 7.63 10.65 6.27
C GLU A 125 8.62 10.80 5.11
N ALA A 126 9.90 10.95 5.37
CA ALA A 126 10.93 10.96 4.32
C ALA A 126 10.93 9.64 3.52
N SER A 127 10.80 8.51 4.20
CA SER A 127 10.65 7.19 3.58
C SER A 127 9.39 7.11 2.71
N THR A 128 8.28 7.64 3.20
CA THR A 128 7.00 7.68 2.47
C THR A 128 7.12 8.52 1.20
N ILE A 129 7.70 9.73 1.29
CA ILE A 129 7.90 10.61 0.13
C ILE A 129 8.81 9.95 -0.91
N ALA A 130 9.92 9.36 -0.47
CA ALA A 130 10.82 8.63 -1.36
C ALA A 130 10.10 7.46 -2.05
N ALA A 131 9.27 6.70 -1.30
CA ALA A 131 8.50 5.59 -1.84
C ALA A 131 7.44 6.04 -2.85
N ILE A 132 6.78 7.19 -2.62
CA ILE A 132 5.82 7.79 -3.56
C ILE A 132 6.53 8.12 -4.88
N LEU A 133 7.63 8.83 -4.83
CA LEU A 133 8.37 9.25 -6.03
C LEU A 133 8.91 8.05 -6.79
N LEU A 134 9.62 7.17 -6.11
CA LEU A 134 10.22 5.99 -6.74
C LEU A 134 9.17 4.99 -7.22
N GLY A 135 8.11 4.78 -6.45
CA GLY A 135 7.01 3.88 -6.81
C GLY A 135 6.24 4.38 -8.04
N SER A 136 5.96 5.68 -8.11
CA SER A 136 5.28 6.28 -9.27
C SER A 136 6.12 6.15 -10.55
N VAL A 137 7.40 6.47 -10.47
CA VAL A 137 8.31 6.34 -11.62
C VAL A 137 8.49 4.87 -12.01
N ALA A 138 8.79 4.00 -11.06
CA ALA A 138 8.99 2.58 -11.32
C ALA A 138 7.72 1.91 -11.87
N GLY A 139 6.56 2.23 -11.28
CA GLY A 139 5.26 1.72 -11.76
C GLY A 139 4.96 2.12 -13.19
N GLY A 140 5.19 3.39 -13.54
CA GLY A 140 5.02 3.88 -14.91
C GLY A 140 5.99 3.23 -15.90
N VAL A 141 7.29 3.24 -15.60
CA VAL A 141 8.32 2.69 -16.49
C VAL A 141 8.15 1.18 -16.69
N LEU A 142 7.89 0.44 -15.62
CA LEU A 142 7.66 -1.01 -15.72
C LEU A 142 6.37 -1.34 -16.48
N ALA A 143 5.32 -0.52 -16.31
CA ALA A 143 4.06 -0.71 -17.02
C ALA A 143 4.18 -0.40 -18.52
N ASP A 144 4.99 0.59 -18.89
CA ASP A 144 5.29 0.89 -20.30
C ASP A 144 6.05 -0.25 -20.96
N TRP A 145 6.92 -0.93 -20.21
CA TRP A 145 7.63 -2.11 -20.72
C TRP A 145 6.73 -3.33 -20.76
N HIS A 146 6.11 -3.69 -19.62
CA HIS A 146 5.20 -4.84 -19.53
C HIS A 146 4.31 -4.74 -18.28
N VAL A 147 3.00 -4.62 -18.47
CA VAL A 147 2.03 -4.41 -17.38
C VAL A 147 2.07 -5.52 -16.32
N LEU A 148 2.18 -6.78 -16.73
CA LEU A 148 2.25 -7.89 -15.77
C LEU A 148 3.53 -7.87 -14.93
N VAL A 149 4.64 -7.40 -15.48
CA VAL A 149 5.89 -7.23 -14.73
C VAL A 149 5.73 -6.13 -13.69
N ALA A 150 5.08 -5.01 -14.05
CA ALA A 150 4.78 -3.95 -13.10
C ALA A 150 3.87 -4.42 -11.95
N LEU A 151 2.81 -5.16 -12.26
CA LEU A 151 1.90 -5.74 -11.25
C LEU A 151 2.62 -6.76 -10.35
N ALA A 152 3.45 -7.62 -10.93
CA ALA A 152 4.25 -8.59 -10.17
C ALA A 152 5.25 -7.88 -9.23
N ALA A 153 5.89 -6.80 -9.68
CA ALA A 153 6.79 -5.99 -8.86
C ALA A 153 6.05 -5.36 -7.65
N CYS A 154 4.81 -4.91 -7.86
CA CYS A 154 3.96 -4.41 -6.77
C CYS A 154 3.64 -5.51 -5.75
N ALA A 155 3.26 -6.70 -6.22
CA ALA A 155 2.99 -7.85 -5.34
C ALA A 155 4.25 -8.26 -4.55
N LEU A 156 5.42 -8.24 -5.18
CA LEU A 156 6.70 -8.51 -4.51
C LEU A 156 7.04 -7.43 -3.46
N ALA A 157 6.75 -6.17 -3.72
CA ALA A 157 6.93 -5.08 -2.76
C ALA A 157 6.05 -5.29 -1.52
N TYR A 158 4.78 -5.63 -1.69
CA TYR A 158 3.90 -5.97 -0.56
C TYR A 158 4.34 -7.24 0.16
N GLY A 159 4.78 -8.26 -0.55
CA GLY A 159 5.35 -9.46 0.04
C GLY A 159 6.57 -9.16 0.90
N GLY A 160 7.47 -8.31 0.40
CA GLY A 160 8.61 -7.81 1.16
C GLY A 160 8.20 -7.00 2.41
N ALA A 161 7.13 -6.19 2.30
CA ALA A 161 6.57 -5.47 3.43
C ALA A 161 6.00 -6.42 4.50
N VAL A 162 5.29 -7.49 4.10
CA VAL A 162 4.80 -8.53 5.01
C VAL A 162 5.96 -9.20 5.73
N VAL A 163 7.02 -9.58 5.01
CA VAL A 163 8.23 -10.17 5.62
C VAL A 163 8.88 -9.20 6.59
N ALA A 164 9.03 -7.92 6.21
CA ALA A 164 9.60 -6.91 7.11
C ALA A 164 8.76 -6.73 8.39
N ASN A 165 7.45 -6.91 8.31
CA ASN A 165 6.56 -6.82 9.47
C ASN A 165 6.71 -7.98 10.45
N ILE A 166 7.27 -9.13 10.04
CA ILE A 166 7.56 -10.25 10.94
C ILE A 166 8.61 -9.85 12.01
N TYR A 167 9.46 -8.88 11.67
CA TYR A 167 10.52 -8.38 12.55
C TYR A 167 10.10 -7.16 13.39
N ILE A 168 8.81 -6.87 13.43
CA ILE A 168 8.19 -5.79 14.22
C ILE A 168 7.42 -6.36 15.38
#